data_981df43fe36b396b61d611b8bc0768cd
#
_entry.id   981df43fe36b396b61d611b8bc0768cd
#
_cell.length_a   1.000
_cell.length_b   1.000
_cell.length_c   1.000
_cell.angle_alpha   90.00
_cell.angle_beta   90.00
_cell.angle_gamma   90.00
#
_symmetry.space_group_name_H-M   'P 1'
#
loop_
_entity.id
_entity.type
_entity.pdbx_description
1 polymer ?
#
loop_
_entity_poly.entity_id
_entity_poly.type
_entity_poly.pdbx_seq_one_letter_code
_entity_poly.pdbx_strand_id
1 'polypeptide(L)'
;VTDNIPLTDLDSQADSAGDSGEQLELASIHDFASKLTLPGSRDALEHYVRWQVAQRNATDTDAAELDPSRVPDFAPISINLDLTTACNYACDHCVDLDILNTGIRFDHDKLLSSLKLMAERGMKSVIVIGGGEPTLYPKFEETIRFMKDLGLQIAIVSNGAGNAKIARVADCMDGQDWVRLSLDSGSDETFQPMHKPRKGISLLDICARVPDIKAANPDVTLGFSYIVTWRGAQINDTSIVENLHEIAMAAKLARDSQFDYISFKPFLTRDEINNAEVIDIKAQKDLDDIIDRIQAQVDEAVKLETDTFRVHRSTGLKAMLGRQIQTLAKQPRQCHMQFFHQVLSPLGLYNCPVYRNQPHGKLGDKNANADELAYDATRGVTADLVRNFNATTECEKVTCLYNDVNWWIERLIEHPEQLDKLATDTTSEPDYFL
;
A
#
# COMPACT_ATOMS: atom_id res chain seq x y z
N VAL A 1 21.19 -9.45 30.11
CA VAL A 1 21.04 -8.10 29.59
C VAL A 1 21.54 -8.18 28.16
N THR A 2 20.66 -8.47 27.22
CA THR A 2 20.92 -8.40 25.80
C THR A 2 20.58 -7.00 25.36
N ASP A 3 21.59 -6.24 24.94
CA ASP A 3 21.39 -4.91 24.37
C ASP A 3 20.63 -5.09 23.06
N ASN A 4 19.33 -4.76 23.09
CA ASN A 4 18.54 -4.57 21.89
C ASN A 4 19.11 -3.35 21.17
N ILE A 5 19.65 -3.52 19.98
CA ILE A 5 20.04 -2.41 19.11
C ILE A 5 18.74 -1.88 18.48
N PRO A 6 18.32 -0.64 18.78
CA PRO A 6 17.20 -0.01 18.08
C PRO A 6 17.48 0.05 16.57
N LEU A 7 16.43 -0.05 15.74
CA LEU A 7 16.56 0.08 14.27
C LEU A 7 17.30 1.36 13.83
N THR A 8 17.29 2.41 14.68
CA THR A 8 18.01 3.67 14.51
C THR A 8 19.54 3.55 14.64
N ASP A 9 20.06 2.52 15.31
CA ASP A 9 21.53 2.39 15.54
C ASP A 9 22.26 1.76 14.34
N LEU A 10 21.54 1.19 13.36
CA LEU A 10 22.12 0.74 12.10
C LEU A 10 22.60 1.92 11.22
N ASP A 11 22.04 3.11 11.42
CA ASP A 11 22.43 4.33 10.70
C ASP A 11 23.70 4.98 11.22
N SER A 12 24.17 4.64 12.44
CA SER A 12 25.32 5.31 13.08
C SER A 12 26.69 4.82 12.62
N GLN A 13 26.78 3.79 11.75
CA GLN A 13 28.06 3.25 11.23
C GLN A 13 28.26 3.45 9.72
N ALA A 14 27.39 4.19 9.04
CA ALA A 14 27.63 4.57 7.65
C ALA A 14 28.62 5.73 7.62
N ASP A 15 29.80 5.47 7.07
CA ASP A 15 30.87 6.45 6.86
C ASP A 15 30.35 7.72 6.17
N SER A 16 30.75 8.82 6.74
CA SER A 16 30.61 10.21 6.35
C SER A 16 30.86 10.47 4.85
N ALA A 17 29.80 10.37 4.05
CA ALA A 17 29.69 11.13 2.82
C ALA A 17 28.61 12.19 3.08
N GLY A 18 29.05 13.43 3.37
CA GLY A 18 28.25 14.51 3.87
C GLY A 18 26.96 14.76 3.13
N ASP A 19 25.88 14.50 3.81
CA ASP A 19 24.64 15.26 3.70
C ASP A 19 23.94 15.19 5.07
N SER A 20 23.97 16.30 5.81
CA SER A 20 23.23 16.47 7.06
C SER A 20 21.74 16.76 6.77
N GLY A 21 21.09 15.89 6.00
CA GLY A 21 19.66 15.91 5.79
C GLY A 21 18.97 15.32 7.03
N GLU A 22 18.02 16.04 7.60
CA GLU A 22 17.12 15.50 8.61
C GLU A 22 16.50 14.19 8.06
N GLN A 23 16.56 13.11 8.85
CA GLN A 23 16.01 11.82 8.50
C GLN A 23 14.49 11.92 8.28
N LEU A 24 13.95 11.33 7.21
CA LEU A 24 12.54 11.37 6.91
C LEU A 24 11.74 10.66 8.02
N GLU A 25 10.79 11.37 8.63
CA GLU A 25 9.87 10.79 9.60
C GLU A 25 8.85 9.88 8.92
N LEU A 26 8.96 8.56 9.11
CA LEU A 26 7.99 7.59 8.60
C LEU A 26 6.66 7.69 9.35
N ALA A 27 5.55 7.43 8.65
CA ALA A 27 4.30 7.12 9.32
C ALA A 27 4.39 5.69 9.88
N SER A 28 3.91 5.45 11.11
CA SER A 28 3.96 4.13 11.76
C SER A 28 3.39 3.00 10.91
N ILE A 29 2.33 3.27 10.15
CA ILE A 29 1.73 2.31 9.19
C ILE A 29 2.68 1.94 8.04
N HIS A 30 3.72 2.73 7.77
CA HIS A 30 4.72 2.53 6.72
C HIS A 30 6.09 2.12 7.27
N ASP A 31 6.19 1.74 8.54
CA ASP A 31 7.38 1.08 9.09
C ASP A 31 7.40 -0.40 8.68
N PHE A 32 7.71 -0.63 7.40
CA PHE A 32 7.70 -1.96 6.81
C PHE A 32 8.89 -2.81 7.29
N ALA A 33 9.98 -2.19 7.70
CA ALA A 33 11.13 -2.89 8.27
C ALA A 33 10.73 -3.65 9.54
N SER A 34 10.06 -2.97 10.48
CA SER A 34 9.54 -3.61 11.70
C SER A 34 8.56 -4.74 11.39
N LYS A 35 7.68 -4.57 10.39
CA LYS A 35 6.73 -5.62 9.97
C LYS A 35 7.41 -6.86 9.40
N LEU A 36 8.55 -6.71 8.73
CA LEU A 36 9.35 -7.82 8.22
C LEU A 36 10.12 -8.56 9.32
N THR A 37 10.27 -7.98 10.52
CA THR A 37 10.88 -8.67 11.68
C THR A 37 9.87 -9.40 12.57
N LEU A 38 8.58 -9.30 12.30
CA LEU A 38 7.53 -10.02 13.02
C LEU A 38 7.68 -11.55 12.83
N PRO A 39 7.23 -12.37 13.81
CA PRO A 39 7.40 -13.84 13.75
C PRO A 39 6.90 -14.49 12.45
N GLY A 40 5.79 -13.97 11.88
CA GLY A 40 5.18 -14.53 10.67
C GLY A 40 5.89 -14.15 9.36
N SER A 41 6.79 -13.18 9.35
CA SER A 41 7.50 -12.68 8.16
C SER A 41 9.01 -12.85 8.25
N ARG A 42 9.54 -13.07 9.45
CA ARG A 42 10.98 -13.15 9.71
C ARG A 42 11.70 -14.20 8.87
N ASP A 43 11.15 -15.40 8.76
CA ASP A 43 11.77 -16.49 8.00
C ASP A 43 11.88 -16.13 6.51
N ALA A 44 10.84 -15.50 5.94
CA ALA A 44 10.86 -15.04 4.55
C ALA A 44 11.95 -13.98 4.33
N LEU A 45 12.08 -13.00 5.24
CA LEU A 45 13.16 -12.01 5.21
C LEU A 45 14.54 -12.68 5.24
N GLU A 46 14.76 -13.58 6.17
CA GLU A 46 16.05 -14.25 6.34
C GLU A 46 16.45 -15.06 5.11
N HIS A 47 15.53 -15.87 4.58
CA HIS A 47 15.79 -16.66 3.38
C HIS A 47 16.03 -15.76 2.15
N TYR A 48 15.27 -14.65 2.02
CA TYR A 48 15.45 -13.70 0.96
C TYR A 48 16.83 -13.02 1.00
N VAL A 49 17.24 -12.51 2.17
CA VAL A 49 18.55 -11.85 2.33
C VAL A 49 19.69 -12.83 2.04
N ARG A 50 19.65 -14.05 2.60
CA ARG A 50 20.66 -15.08 2.35
C ARG A 50 20.73 -15.48 0.87
N TRP A 51 19.58 -15.57 0.21
CA TRP A 51 19.51 -15.82 -1.22
C TRP A 51 20.17 -14.67 -2.03
N GLN A 52 19.87 -13.42 -1.70
CA GLN A 52 20.48 -12.26 -2.37
C GLN A 52 22.01 -12.22 -2.17
N VAL A 53 22.49 -12.50 -0.95
CA VAL A 53 23.94 -12.62 -0.68
C VAL A 53 24.57 -13.70 -1.54
N ALA A 54 23.94 -14.87 -1.63
CA ALA A 54 24.45 -15.97 -2.47
C ALA A 54 24.49 -15.58 -3.95
N GLN A 55 23.46 -14.87 -4.46
CA GLN A 55 23.42 -14.39 -5.85
C GLN A 55 24.55 -13.38 -6.14
N ARG A 56 24.83 -12.45 -5.22
CA ARG A 56 25.90 -11.45 -5.41
C ARG A 56 27.30 -12.02 -5.31
N ASN A 57 27.47 -13.12 -4.58
CA ASN A 57 28.75 -13.79 -4.41
C ASN A 57 29.01 -14.86 -5.50
N ALA A 58 28.02 -15.18 -6.35
CA ALA A 58 28.20 -16.12 -7.44
C ALA A 58 29.16 -15.56 -8.48
N THR A 59 30.12 -16.37 -8.95
CA THR A 59 31.04 -16.00 -10.04
C THR A 59 30.28 -15.91 -11.37
N ASP A 60 30.79 -15.12 -12.33
CA ASP A 60 30.15 -14.87 -13.63
C ASP A 60 29.75 -16.13 -14.42
N THR A 61 30.40 -17.27 -14.18
CA THR A 61 30.07 -18.56 -14.79
C THR A 61 28.85 -19.24 -14.16
N ASP A 62 28.54 -18.96 -12.90
CA ASP A 62 27.41 -19.55 -12.16
C ASP A 62 26.18 -18.61 -12.15
N ALA A 63 26.40 -17.33 -12.45
CA ALA A 63 25.35 -16.31 -12.43
C ALA A 63 24.51 -16.26 -13.72
N ALA A 64 24.91 -17.00 -14.78
CA ALA A 64 24.27 -16.93 -16.10
C ALA A 64 22.85 -17.54 -16.12
N GLU A 65 22.58 -18.54 -15.28
CA GLU A 65 21.25 -19.13 -15.12
C GLU A 65 20.81 -19.06 -13.65
N LEU A 66 19.65 -18.45 -13.43
CA LEU A 66 18.98 -18.50 -12.13
C LEU A 66 18.53 -19.95 -11.90
N ASP A 67 19.12 -20.63 -10.90
CA ASP A 67 18.60 -21.92 -10.48
C ASP A 67 17.27 -21.72 -9.73
N PRO A 68 16.11 -22.06 -10.30
CA PRO A 68 14.81 -21.87 -9.66
C PRO A 68 14.68 -22.58 -8.32
N SER A 69 15.44 -23.66 -8.12
CA SER A 69 15.42 -24.41 -6.86
C SER A 69 16.03 -23.67 -5.68
N ARG A 70 16.81 -22.61 -5.95
CA ARG A 70 17.45 -21.77 -4.93
C ARG A 70 16.63 -20.52 -4.58
N VAL A 71 15.60 -20.21 -5.36
CA VAL A 71 14.70 -19.10 -5.05
C VAL A 71 13.89 -19.45 -3.79
N PRO A 72 13.82 -18.56 -2.78
CA PRO A 72 13.07 -18.85 -1.57
C PRO A 72 11.61 -19.21 -1.88
N ASP A 73 11.13 -20.30 -1.26
CA ASP A 73 9.78 -20.81 -1.46
C ASP A 73 8.80 -20.16 -0.47
N PHE A 74 8.59 -18.87 -0.67
CA PHE A 74 7.61 -18.07 0.07
C PHE A 74 6.74 -17.29 -0.90
N ALA A 75 5.43 -17.25 -0.62
CA ALA A 75 4.54 -16.27 -1.23
C ALA A 75 4.86 -14.87 -0.68
N PRO A 76 4.44 -13.79 -1.36
CA PRO A 76 4.51 -12.45 -0.76
C PRO A 76 3.79 -12.44 0.59
N ILE A 77 4.37 -11.74 1.57
CA ILE A 77 3.79 -11.59 2.92
C ILE A 77 2.44 -10.88 2.84
N SER A 78 2.31 -9.91 1.94
CA SER A 78 1.11 -9.11 1.73
C SER A 78 0.83 -8.98 0.24
N ILE A 79 -0.46 -8.93 -0.13
CA ILE A 79 -0.87 -8.57 -1.50
C ILE A 79 -1.92 -7.48 -1.50
N ASN A 80 -1.90 -6.63 -2.54
CA ASN A 80 -3.08 -5.91 -2.96
C ASN A 80 -3.94 -6.84 -3.83
N LEU A 81 -5.21 -6.96 -3.51
CA LEU A 81 -6.17 -7.74 -4.28
C LEU A 81 -7.24 -6.85 -4.90
N ASP A 82 -7.21 -6.74 -6.23
CA ASP A 82 -8.23 -6.07 -7.01
C ASP A 82 -9.32 -7.08 -7.37
N LEU A 83 -10.39 -7.18 -6.60
CA LEU A 83 -11.45 -8.18 -6.84
C LEU A 83 -12.18 -7.98 -8.16
N THR A 84 -12.26 -6.75 -8.66
CA THR A 84 -13.03 -6.41 -9.86
C THR A 84 -12.53 -5.13 -10.50
N THR A 85 -12.73 -4.99 -11.80
CA THR A 85 -12.56 -3.72 -12.52
C THR A 85 -13.83 -2.87 -12.53
N ALA A 86 -14.97 -3.39 -12.05
CA ALA A 86 -16.22 -2.66 -12.01
C ALA A 86 -16.20 -1.59 -10.93
N CYS A 87 -16.57 -0.36 -11.28
CA CYS A 87 -16.73 0.74 -10.34
C CYS A 87 -18.04 1.50 -10.62
N ASN A 88 -18.70 1.94 -9.55
CA ASN A 88 -19.91 2.78 -9.60
C ASN A 88 -19.61 4.27 -9.47
N TYR A 89 -18.33 4.67 -9.40
CA TYR A 89 -17.87 6.05 -9.44
C TYR A 89 -17.05 6.31 -10.71
N ALA A 90 -16.74 7.58 -10.96
CA ALA A 90 -15.95 8.03 -12.09
C ALA A 90 -15.00 9.18 -11.66
N CYS A 91 -14.22 8.93 -10.60
CA CYS A 91 -13.31 9.91 -10.01
C CYS A 91 -12.22 10.33 -11.00
N ASP A 92 -11.99 11.63 -11.18
CA ASP A 92 -10.95 12.13 -12.08
C ASP A 92 -9.54 11.83 -11.58
N HIS A 93 -9.36 11.73 -10.25
CA HIS A 93 -8.09 11.40 -9.60
C HIS A 93 -7.84 9.89 -9.42
N CYS A 94 -8.64 9.03 -10.07
CA CYS A 94 -8.52 7.60 -9.92
C CYS A 94 -7.23 7.08 -10.60
N VAL A 95 -6.36 6.42 -9.82
CA VAL A 95 -5.15 5.80 -10.35
C VAL A 95 -5.42 4.60 -11.27
N ASP A 96 -6.62 4.02 -11.21
CA ASP A 96 -7.05 2.87 -12.00
C ASP A 96 -7.99 3.24 -13.16
N LEU A 97 -8.09 4.52 -13.52
CA LEU A 97 -9.06 5.01 -14.50
C LEU A 97 -9.06 4.21 -15.82
N ASP A 98 -7.88 3.82 -16.29
CA ASP A 98 -7.69 3.14 -17.58
C ASP A 98 -8.23 1.70 -17.60
N ILE A 99 -8.42 1.09 -16.44
CA ILE A 99 -8.87 -0.31 -16.32
C ILE A 99 -10.29 -0.45 -15.80
N LEU A 100 -10.91 0.67 -15.38
CA LEU A 100 -12.26 0.65 -14.85
C LEU A 100 -13.26 0.11 -15.89
N ASN A 101 -14.14 -0.76 -15.41
CA ASN A 101 -15.26 -1.27 -16.18
C ASN A 101 -14.88 -2.00 -17.48
N THR A 102 -13.68 -2.59 -17.57
CA THR A 102 -13.23 -3.40 -18.72
C THR A 102 -14.02 -4.67 -18.90
N GLY A 103 -14.76 -5.12 -17.88
CA GLY A 103 -15.51 -6.38 -17.89
C GLY A 103 -14.65 -7.63 -17.69
N ILE A 104 -13.33 -7.49 -17.53
CA ILE A 104 -12.43 -8.61 -17.23
C ILE A 104 -12.69 -9.07 -15.79
N ARG A 105 -12.75 -10.40 -15.60
CA ARG A 105 -13.11 -11.01 -14.32
C ARG A 105 -12.19 -12.17 -13.97
N PHE A 106 -12.08 -12.46 -12.69
CA PHE A 106 -11.54 -13.73 -12.22
C PHE A 106 -12.45 -14.91 -12.58
N ASP A 107 -11.85 -16.07 -12.76
CA ASP A 107 -12.49 -17.34 -12.43
C ASP A 107 -12.45 -17.46 -10.90
N HIS A 108 -13.61 -17.53 -10.27
CA HIS A 108 -13.70 -17.46 -8.82
C HIS A 108 -12.98 -18.63 -8.12
N ASP A 109 -13.18 -19.85 -8.63
CA ASP A 109 -12.57 -21.04 -8.02
C ASP A 109 -11.04 -20.99 -8.11
N LYS A 110 -10.51 -20.49 -9.24
CA LYS A 110 -9.07 -20.28 -9.40
C LYS A 110 -8.52 -19.16 -8.50
N LEU A 111 -9.32 -18.10 -8.28
CA LEU A 111 -8.96 -17.07 -7.32
C LEU A 111 -8.85 -17.65 -5.91
N LEU A 112 -9.84 -18.43 -5.46
CA LEU A 112 -9.79 -19.06 -4.13
C LEU A 112 -8.62 -20.05 -4.02
N SER A 113 -8.32 -20.83 -5.08
CA SER A 113 -7.15 -21.70 -5.13
C SER A 113 -5.84 -20.92 -5.00
N SER A 114 -5.72 -19.78 -5.70
CA SER A 114 -4.55 -18.90 -5.61
C SER A 114 -4.34 -18.34 -4.20
N LEU A 115 -5.42 -17.84 -3.57
CA LEU A 115 -5.36 -17.30 -2.20
C LEU A 115 -4.98 -18.39 -1.19
N LYS A 116 -5.53 -19.59 -1.34
CA LYS A 116 -5.22 -20.74 -0.48
C LYS A 116 -3.76 -21.13 -0.60
N LEU A 117 -3.25 -21.31 -1.82
CA LEU A 117 -1.86 -21.71 -2.04
C LEU A 117 -0.89 -20.66 -1.52
N MET A 118 -1.15 -19.36 -1.76
CA MET A 118 -0.32 -18.30 -1.20
C MET A 118 -0.35 -18.27 0.33
N ALA A 119 -1.50 -18.49 0.97
CA ALA A 119 -1.59 -18.59 2.43
C ALA A 119 -0.78 -19.78 2.98
N GLU A 120 -0.87 -20.95 2.34
CA GLU A 120 -0.07 -22.14 2.67
C GLU A 120 1.44 -21.90 2.49
N ARG A 121 1.84 -20.99 1.59
CA ARG A 121 3.23 -20.59 1.31
C ARG A 121 3.68 -19.34 2.07
N GLY A 122 2.93 -18.91 3.09
CA GLY A 122 3.38 -17.91 4.06
C GLY A 122 2.78 -16.51 3.90
N MET A 123 1.86 -16.27 2.96
CA MET A 123 1.12 -15.00 2.91
C MET A 123 0.35 -14.79 4.22
N LYS A 124 0.38 -13.56 4.74
CA LYS A 124 -0.20 -13.17 6.04
C LYS A 124 -1.35 -12.18 5.91
N SER A 125 -1.34 -11.33 4.89
CA SER A 125 -2.33 -10.28 4.78
C SER A 125 -2.77 -10.01 3.34
N VAL A 126 -4.00 -9.52 3.20
CA VAL A 126 -4.57 -9.11 1.92
C VAL A 126 -5.23 -7.74 2.07
N ILE A 127 -4.83 -6.78 1.25
CA ILE A 127 -5.48 -5.49 1.12
C ILE A 127 -6.41 -5.56 -0.09
N VAL A 128 -7.70 -5.73 0.16
CA VAL A 128 -8.76 -5.71 -0.86
C VAL A 128 -8.99 -4.25 -1.25
N ILE A 129 -8.47 -3.85 -2.40
CA ILE A 129 -8.40 -2.43 -2.76
C ILE A 129 -8.74 -2.25 -4.25
N GLY A 130 -8.09 -1.73 -5.04
CA GLY A 130 -8.11 -1.20 -6.36
C GLY A 130 -8.77 -2.00 -7.49
N GLY A 131 -8.47 -1.56 -8.72
CA GLY A 131 -9.09 -2.00 -9.95
C GLY A 131 -10.46 -1.38 -10.16
N GLY A 132 -11.33 -1.47 -9.18
CA GLY A 132 -12.69 -0.93 -9.14
C GLY A 132 -13.20 -0.86 -7.71
N GLU A 133 -14.51 -0.90 -7.50
CA GLU A 133 -15.10 -0.96 -6.16
C GLU A 133 -15.24 -2.42 -5.69
N PRO A 134 -14.51 -2.86 -4.66
CA PRO A 134 -14.52 -4.27 -4.24
C PRO A 134 -15.91 -4.81 -3.90
N THR A 135 -16.79 -4.01 -3.30
CA THR A 135 -18.14 -4.42 -2.92
C THR A 135 -19.05 -4.72 -4.12
N LEU A 136 -18.64 -4.35 -5.34
CA LEU A 136 -19.35 -4.73 -6.57
C LEU A 136 -19.00 -6.13 -7.05
N TYR A 137 -17.95 -6.76 -6.50
CA TYR A 137 -17.66 -8.16 -6.82
C TYR A 137 -18.81 -9.06 -6.36
N PRO A 138 -19.37 -9.91 -7.24
CA PRO A 138 -20.56 -10.68 -6.88
C PRO A 138 -20.37 -11.64 -5.70
N LYS A 139 -19.14 -12.12 -5.51
CA LYS A 139 -18.73 -13.05 -4.47
C LYS A 139 -17.92 -12.37 -3.35
N PHE A 140 -18.08 -11.04 -3.15
CA PHE A 140 -17.32 -10.28 -2.18
C PHE A 140 -17.36 -10.89 -0.77
N GLU A 141 -18.57 -11.12 -0.24
CA GLU A 141 -18.75 -11.62 1.13
C GLU A 141 -18.17 -13.04 1.31
N GLU A 142 -18.36 -13.91 0.31
CA GLU A 142 -17.78 -15.25 0.29
C GLU A 142 -16.24 -15.21 0.29
N THR A 143 -15.65 -14.32 -0.51
CA THR A 143 -14.20 -14.18 -0.61
C THR A 143 -13.58 -13.64 0.69
N ILE A 144 -14.20 -12.64 1.33
CA ILE A 144 -13.71 -12.11 2.62
C ILE A 144 -13.72 -13.22 3.68
N ARG A 145 -14.84 -13.92 3.84
CA ARG A 145 -14.94 -15.02 4.81
C ARG A 145 -13.94 -16.14 4.53
N PHE A 146 -13.78 -16.53 3.27
CA PHE A 146 -12.79 -17.54 2.87
C PHE A 146 -11.36 -17.13 3.27
N MET A 147 -10.97 -15.87 3.06
CA MET A 147 -9.64 -15.39 3.46
C MET A 147 -9.46 -15.37 4.99
N LYS A 148 -10.51 -15.04 5.76
CA LYS A 148 -10.49 -15.16 7.22
C LYS A 148 -10.37 -16.61 7.69
N ASP A 149 -11.05 -17.56 7.03
CA ASP A 149 -10.93 -18.99 7.31
C ASP A 149 -9.50 -19.54 7.06
N LEU A 150 -8.74 -18.88 6.16
CA LEU A 150 -7.32 -19.14 5.94
C LEU A 150 -6.39 -18.51 7.01
N GLY A 151 -6.94 -17.74 7.95
CA GLY A 151 -6.16 -17.05 8.99
C GLY A 151 -5.44 -15.79 8.51
N LEU A 152 -5.89 -15.18 7.41
CA LEU A 152 -5.29 -13.97 6.86
C LEU A 152 -5.82 -12.72 7.56
N GLN A 153 -4.97 -11.71 7.73
CA GLN A 153 -5.38 -10.35 8.04
C GLN A 153 -5.99 -9.69 6.81
N ILE A 154 -7.11 -9.01 6.97
CA ILE A 154 -7.87 -8.41 5.88
C ILE A 154 -7.98 -6.91 6.05
N ALA A 155 -7.61 -6.20 5.00
CA ALA A 155 -7.91 -4.77 4.86
C ALA A 155 -8.91 -4.58 3.72
N ILE A 156 -9.90 -3.72 3.91
CA ILE A 156 -10.89 -3.38 2.87
C ILE A 156 -10.80 -1.88 2.58
N VAL A 157 -10.49 -1.52 1.35
CA VAL A 157 -10.53 -0.13 0.88
C VAL A 157 -11.70 0.02 -0.10
N SER A 158 -12.63 0.91 0.21
CA SER A 158 -13.90 1.05 -0.51
C SER A 158 -14.27 2.52 -0.70
N ASN A 159 -15.08 2.81 -1.69
CA ASN A 159 -15.70 4.12 -1.87
C ASN A 159 -16.92 4.37 -0.95
N GLY A 160 -17.25 3.41 -0.10
CA GLY A 160 -18.31 3.50 0.90
C GLY A 160 -19.74 3.26 0.40
N ALA A 161 -19.97 3.21 -0.91
CA ALA A 161 -21.32 2.96 -1.43
C ALA A 161 -21.87 1.57 -1.05
N GLY A 162 -20.98 0.63 -0.74
CA GLY A 162 -21.29 -0.75 -0.35
C GLY A 162 -21.20 -1.03 1.14
N ASN A 163 -21.23 -0.03 2.04
CA ASN A 163 -21.06 -0.21 3.49
C ASN A 163 -21.96 -1.30 4.09
N ALA A 164 -23.18 -1.50 3.57
CA ALA A 164 -24.06 -2.59 4.01
C ALA A 164 -23.46 -3.98 3.76
N LYS A 165 -22.66 -4.19 2.71
CA LYS A 165 -21.94 -5.45 2.48
C LYS A 165 -20.73 -5.60 3.42
N ILE A 166 -20.05 -4.49 3.68
CA ILE A 166 -18.93 -4.46 4.64
C ILE A 166 -19.43 -4.81 6.03
N ALA A 167 -20.54 -4.22 6.47
CA ALA A 167 -21.17 -4.54 7.75
C ALA A 167 -21.55 -6.05 7.88
N ARG A 168 -21.96 -6.71 6.77
CA ARG A 168 -22.27 -8.14 6.79
C ARG A 168 -21.07 -9.07 6.91
N VAL A 169 -19.87 -8.60 6.62
CA VAL A 169 -18.61 -9.38 6.81
C VAL A 169 -17.82 -8.94 8.02
N ALA A 170 -18.20 -7.85 8.66
CA ALA A 170 -17.51 -7.33 9.84
C ALA A 170 -17.52 -8.35 11.00
N ASP A 171 -18.52 -9.21 11.10
CA ASP A 171 -18.63 -10.27 12.11
C ASP A 171 -17.51 -11.33 12.05
N CYS A 172 -16.85 -11.50 10.89
CA CYS A 172 -15.72 -12.42 10.75
C CYS A 172 -14.35 -11.72 10.84
N MET A 173 -14.31 -10.40 10.91
CA MET A 173 -13.08 -9.61 11.07
C MET A 173 -12.70 -9.52 12.56
N ASP A 174 -11.45 -9.15 12.83
CA ASP A 174 -10.92 -8.98 14.19
C ASP A 174 -10.18 -7.64 14.36
N GLY A 175 -9.58 -7.39 15.52
CA GLY A 175 -8.90 -6.14 15.84
C GLY A 175 -7.64 -5.87 15.01
N GLN A 176 -7.14 -6.86 14.27
CA GLN A 176 -6.00 -6.68 13.35
C GLN A 176 -6.46 -6.33 11.94
N ASP A 177 -7.75 -6.43 11.65
CA ASP A 177 -8.35 -6.08 10.36
C ASP A 177 -8.81 -4.61 10.37
N TRP A 178 -8.85 -4.02 9.18
CA TRP A 178 -9.32 -2.66 9.06
C TRP A 178 -10.12 -2.40 7.78
N VAL A 179 -10.98 -1.41 7.84
CA VAL A 179 -11.72 -0.87 6.70
C VAL A 179 -11.35 0.60 6.53
N ARG A 180 -11.11 1.04 5.32
CA ARG A 180 -10.82 2.43 4.99
C ARG A 180 -11.69 2.90 3.84
N LEU A 181 -12.43 3.98 4.05
CA LEU A 181 -13.28 4.58 3.03
C LEU A 181 -12.54 5.73 2.35
N SER A 182 -12.48 5.71 1.01
CA SER A 182 -11.88 6.74 0.18
C SER A 182 -12.93 7.81 -0.12
N LEU A 183 -12.91 8.91 0.64
CA LEU A 183 -13.96 9.93 0.63
C LEU A 183 -13.46 11.31 0.21
N ASP A 184 -12.21 11.66 0.48
CA ASP A 184 -11.44 12.79 -0.04
C ASP A 184 -12.15 14.16 0.03
N SER A 185 -13.18 14.31 0.87
CA SER A 185 -14.03 15.51 0.94
C SER A 185 -14.57 15.70 2.35
N GLY A 186 -14.82 16.95 2.72
CA GLY A 186 -15.51 17.32 3.97
C GLY A 186 -16.98 17.73 3.75
N SER A 187 -17.37 17.92 2.48
CA SER A 187 -18.73 18.33 2.07
C SER A 187 -19.19 17.62 0.80
N ASP A 188 -20.51 17.65 0.53
CA ASP A 188 -21.05 17.14 -0.72
C ASP A 188 -20.72 18.04 -1.91
N GLU A 189 -20.50 19.35 -1.69
CA GLU A 189 -20.07 20.27 -2.73
C GLU A 189 -18.74 19.85 -3.36
N THR A 190 -17.82 19.29 -2.57
CA THR A 190 -16.54 18.75 -3.05
C THR A 190 -16.66 17.28 -3.46
N PHE A 191 -17.41 16.47 -2.70
CA PHE A 191 -17.54 15.03 -2.94
C PHE A 191 -18.15 14.71 -4.31
N GLN A 192 -19.26 15.37 -4.68
CA GLN A 192 -19.98 15.08 -5.92
C GLN A 192 -19.13 15.32 -7.19
N PRO A 193 -18.49 16.47 -7.39
CA PRO A 193 -17.65 16.67 -8.57
C PRO A 193 -16.35 15.87 -8.54
N MET A 194 -15.80 15.53 -7.36
CA MET A 194 -14.56 14.79 -7.22
C MET A 194 -14.73 13.30 -7.51
N HIS A 195 -15.78 12.69 -6.97
CA HIS A 195 -16.01 11.23 -7.05
C HIS A 195 -17.03 10.83 -8.13
N LYS A 196 -17.91 11.72 -8.56
CA LYS A 196 -18.92 11.50 -9.62
C LYS A 196 -19.70 10.20 -9.43
N PRO A 197 -20.35 9.99 -8.27
CA PRO A 197 -21.10 8.77 -8.00
C PRO A 197 -22.29 8.62 -8.94
N ARG A 198 -22.45 7.45 -9.58
CA ARG A 198 -23.49 7.22 -10.61
C ARG A 198 -24.92 7.19 -10.08
N LYS A 199 -25.14 6.99 -8.79
CA LYS A 199 -26.46 6.82 -8.16
C LYS A 199 -26.80 7.94 -7.17
N GLY A 200 -26.13 9.08 -7.25
CA GLY A 200 -26.48 10.25 -6.42
C GLY A 200 -26.37 10.00 -4.91
N ILE A 201 -25.49 9.10 -4.49
CA ILE A 201 -25.17 8.90 -3.07
C ILE A 201 -24.40 10.12 -2.56
N SER A 202 -24.74 10.62 -1.37
CA SER A 202 -24.03 11.73 -0.74
C SER A 202 -22.93 11.24 0.21
N LEU A 203 -21.96 12.11 0.51
CA LEU A 203 -20.94 11.87 1.54
C LEU A 203 -21.59 11.57 2.89
N LEU A 204 -22.63 12.33 3.23
CA LEU A 204 -23.35 12.17 4.50
C LEU A 204 -24.11 10.83 4.54
N ASP A 205 -24.69 10.35 3.44
CA ASP A 205 -25.32 9.01 3.37
C ASP A 205 -24.31 7.89 3.64
N ILE A 206 -23.06 8.04 3.14
CA ILE A 206 -21.98 7.09 3.39
C ILE A 206 -21.58 7.14 4.87
N CYS A 207 -21.32 8.32 5.40
CA CYS A 207 -20.90 8.52 6.79
C CYS A 207 -21.98 8.03 7.78
N ALA A 208 -23.26 8.24 7.49
CA ALA A 208 -24.37 7.79 8.34
C ALA A 208 -24.46 6.26 8.48
N ARG A 209 -23.80 5.49 7.59
CA ARG A 209 -23.76 4.01 7.64
C ARG A 209 -22.50 3.44 8.27
N VAL A 210 -21.56 4.27 8.66
CA VAL A 210 -20.32 3.84 9.34
C VAL A 210 -20.63 3.19 10.69
N PRO A 211 -21.55 3.73 11.52
CA PRO A 211 -21.93 3.09 12.77
C PRO A 211 -22.50 1.66 12.62
N ASP A 212 -23.09 1.32 11.45
CA ASP A 212 -23.62 -0.04 11.19
C ASP A 212 -22.47 -1.07 11.17
N ILE A 213 -21.28 -0.70 10.67
CA ILE A 213 -20.10 -1.57 10.65
C ILE A 213 -19.58 -1.77 12.09
N LYS A 214 -19.48 -0.69 12.87
CA LYS A 214 -19.08 -0.76 14.29
C LYS A 214 -20.08 -1.53 15.15
N ALA A 215 -21.37 -1.44 14.84
CA ALA A 215 -22.40 -2.21 15.52
C ALA A 215 -22.29 -3.72 15.22
N ALA A 216 -21.85 -4.09 14.01
CA ALA A 216 -21.59 -5.48 13.64
C ALA A 216 -20.32 -6.03 14.30
N ASN A 217 -19.25 -5.21 14.40
CA ASN A 217 -18.03 -5.55 15.12
C ASN A 217 -17.30 -4.27 15.60
N PRO A 218 -17.27 -4.02 16.93
CA PRO A 218 -16.61 -2.83 17.49
C PRO A 218 -15.08 -2.85 17.36
N ASP A 219 -14.47 -4.03 17.21
CA ASP A 219 -13.01 -4.20 17.19
C ASP A 219 -12.38 -3.86 15.84
N VAL A 220 -13.18 -3.85 14.74
CA VAL A 220 -12.68 -3.46 13.41
C VAL A 220 -12.30 -1.98 13.37
N THR A 221 -11.08 -1.70 12.96
CA THR A 221 -10.62 -0.32 12.80
C THR A 221 -11.19 0.32 11.53
N LEU A 222 -11.85 1.48 11.67
CA LEU A 222 -12.45 2.22 10.56
C LEU A 222 -11.71 3.51 10.26
N GLY A 223 -11.20 3.65 9.03
CA GLY A 223 -10.46 4.80 8.57
C GLY A 223 -11.17 5.62 7.50
N PHE A 224 -11.02 6.94 7.57
CA PHE A 224 -11.38 7.89 6.53
C PHE A 224 -10.10 8.23 5.74
N SER A 225 -10.03 7.90 4.46
CA SER A 225 -8.91 8.29 3.58
C SER A 225 -9.22 9.62 2.92
N TYR A 226 -8.22 10.51 2.93
CA TYR A 226 -8.32 11.84 2.36
C TYR A 226 -7.08 12.16 1.53
N ILE A 227 -7.22 12.15 0.21
CA ILE A 227 -6.19 12.62 -0.73
C ILE A 227 -6.31 14.14 -0.80
N VAL A 228 -5.28 14.85 -0.35
CA VAL A 228 -5.23 16.30 -0.37
C VAL A 228 -4.91 16.77 -1.78
N THR A 229 -5.79 17.56 -2.36
CA THR A 229 -5.65 18.17 -3.67
C THR A 229 -5.63 19.70 -3.55
N TRP A 230 -4.87 20.34 -4.42
CA TRP A 230 -4.68 21.80 -4.44
C TRP A 230 -4.97 22.39 -5.82
N ARG A 231 -5.08 23.70 -5.89
CA ARG A 231 -5.29 24.39 -7.16
C ARG A 231 -4.13 24.12 -8.12
N GLY A 232 -4.46 23.64 -9.32
CA GLY A 232 -3.50 23.29 -10.35
C GLY A 232 -3.03 21.83 -10.31
N ALA A 233 -3.55 21.00 -9.38
CA ALA A 233 -3.38 19.56 -9.44
C ALA A 233 -4.04 18.99 -10.69
N GLN A 234 -3.31 18.15 -11.45
CA GLN A 234 -3.78 17.58 -12.72
C GLN A 234 -3.34 16.14 -12.87
N ILE A 235 -4.18 15.35 -13.53
CA ILE A 235 -3.79 14.06 -14.14
C ILE A 235 -3.96 14.22 -15.64
N ASN A 236 -2.88 14.07 -16.40
CA ASN A 236 -2.85 14.42 -17.82
C ASN A 236 -3.41 15.85 -18.02
N ASP A 237 -4.41 16.03 -18.88
CA ASP A 237 -5.06 17.34 -19.14
C ASP A 237 -6.28 17.60 -18.24
N THR A 238 -6.57 16.71 -17.27
CA THR A 238 -7.73 16.83 -16.39
C THR A 238 -7.37 17.54 -15.10
N SER A 239 -7.98 18.70 -14.85
CA SER A 239 -7.86 19.42 -13.59
C SER A 239 -8.64 18.71 -12.48
N ILE A 240 -7.98 18.51 -11.33
CA ILE A 240 -8.58 17.87 -10.17
C ILE A 240 -9.24 18.92 -9.27
N VAL A 241 -10.38 18.56 -8.68
CA VAL A 241 -11.10 19.41 -7.73
C VAL A 241 -10.22 19.71 -6.52
N GLU A 242 -10.06 20.98 -6.15
CA GLU A 242 -9.34 21.40 -4.95
C GLU A 242 -10.14 21.08 -3.69
N ASN A 243 -9.52 20.45 -2.69
CA ASN A 243 -10.16 20.10 -1.42
C ASN A 243 -9.34 20.51 -0.18
N LEU A 244 -8.15 21.09 -0.33
CA LEU A 244 -7.28 21.39 0.83
C LEU A 244 -7.95 22.27 1.89
N HIS A 245 -8.96 23.08 1.51
CA HIS A 245 -9.72 23.93 2.41
C HIS A 245 -10.71 23.17 3.31
N GLU A 246 -10.98 21.88 3.02
CA GLU A 246 -11.91 21.03 3.75
C GLU A 246 -11.21 20.03 4.71
N ILE A 247 -9.89 20.03 4.82
CA ILE A 247 -9.12 19.06 5.64
C ILE A 247 -9.65 19.01 7.09
N ALA A 248 -9.77 20.15 7.77
CA ALA A 248 -10.28 20.20 9.14
C ALA A 248 -11.79 19.84 9.22
N MET A 249 -12.57 20.20 8.20
CA MET A 249 -13.99 19.83 8.10
C MET A 249 -14.15 18.31 7.95
N ALA A 250 -13.35 17.67 7.10
CA ALA A 250 -13.36 16.24 6.91
C ALA A 250 -12.95 15.49 8.19
N ALA A 251 -11.94 15.99 8.93
CA ALA A 251 -11.55 15.42 10.21
C ALA A 251 -12.69 15.49 11.25
N LYS A 252 -13.41 16.61 11.29
CA LYS A 252 -14.60 16.76 12.15
C LYS A 252 -15.70 15.78 11.73
N LEU A 253 -16.01 15.68 10.44
CA LEU A 253 -17.01 14.75 9.91
C LEU A 253 -16.63 13.30 10.24
N ALA A 254 -15.37 12.91 10.04
CA ALA A 254 -14.88 11.57 10.35
C ALA A 254 -15.07 11.22 11.85
N ARG A 255 -14.63 12.11 12.75
CA ARG A 255 -14.81 11.92 14.19
C ARG A 255 -16.30 11.79 14.56
N ASP A 256 -17.13 12.71 14.08
CA ASP A 256 -18.56 12.76 14.43
C ASP A 256 -19.34 11.57 13.81
N SER A 257 -18.79 10.91 12.79
CA SER A 257 -19.32 9.70 12.13
C SER A 257 -18.75 8.40 12.67
N GLN A 258 -18.00 8.42 13.78
CA GLN A 258 -17.43 7.24 14.46
C GLN A 258 -16.35 6.49 13.67
N PHE A 259 -15.59 7.19 12.83
CA PHE A 259 -14.33 6.66 12.35
C PHE A 259 -13.29 6.68 13.48
N ASP A 260 -12.38 5.70 13.50
CA ASP A 260 -11.28 5.64 14.47
C ASP A 260 -10.14 6.58 14.08
N TYR A 261 -10.00 6.84 12.77
CA TYR A 261 -8.99 7.78 12.27
C TYR A 261 -9.35 8.41 10.93
N ILE A 262 -8.70 9.53 10.64
CA ILE A 262 -8.57 10.08 9.30
C ILE A 262 -7.12 10.05 8.87
N SER A 263 -6.84 9.69 7.60
CA SER A 263 -5.49 9.64 7.04
C SER A 263 -5.36 10.58 5.86
N PHE A 264 -4.52 11.60 6.00
CA PHE A 264 -4.20 12.55 4.95
C PHE A 264 -3.01 12.09 4.12
N LYS A 265 -3.17 12.15 2.79
CA LYS A 265 -2.16 11.77 1.78
C LYS A 265 -2.04 12.88 0.74
N PRO A 266 -0.86 13.14 0.18
CA PRO A 266 -0.76 14.05 -0.94
C PRO A 266 -1.39 13.43 -2.19
N PHE A 267 -1.87 14.28 -3.07
CA PHE A 267 -2.28 13.87 -4.41
C PHE A 267 -1.08 13.34 -5.20
N LEU A 268 -1.29 12.24 -5.92
CA LEU A 268 -0.30 11.64 -6.81
C LEU A 268 -0.78 11.80 -8.25
N THR A 269 0.03 12.46 -9.07
CA THR A 269 -0.15 12.42 -10.53
C THR A 269 0.55 11.20 -11.12
N ARG A 270 0.30 10.92 -12.39
CA ARG A 270 0.98 9.86 -13.13
C ARG A 270 1.96 10.44 -14.14
N ASP A 271 3.15 9.85 -14.25
CA ASP A 271 4.05 10.08 -15.36
C ASP A 271 3.59 9.22 -16.54
N GLU A 272 3.34 9.83 -17.70
CA GLU A 272 2.83 9.17 -18.91
C GLU A 272 3.74 8.03 -19.40
N ILE A 273 5.06 8.14 -19.17
CA ILE A 273 6.03 7.18 -19.69
C ILE A 273 5.97 5.84 -18.96
N ASN A 274 5.77 5.84 -17.61
CA ASN A 274 5.91 4.66 -16.78
C ASN A 274 4.73 4.43 -15.80
N ASN A 275 3.65 5.18 -15.91
CA ASN A 275 2.55 5.17 -14.94
C ASN A 275 3.01 5.44 -13.50
N ALA A 276 4.15 6.09 -13.34
CA ALA A 276 4.76 6.35 -12.04
C ALA A 276 3.87 7.28 -11.22
N GLU A 277 3.58 6.87 -9.99
CA GLU A 277 2.88 7.70 -9.02
C GLU A 277 3.84 8.72 -8.41
N VAL A 278 3.62 9.99 -8.72
CA VAL A 278 4.53 11.08 -8.39
C VAL A 278 3.80 12.17 -7.61
N ILE A 279 4.41 12.66 -6.53
CA ILE A 279 4.01 13.93 -5.94
C ILE A 279 4.61 15.03 -6.80
N ASP A 280 3.86 15.51 -7.81
CA ASP A 280 4.34 16.55 -8.72
C ASP A 280 4.13 17.94 -8.13
N ILE A 281 5.22 18.50 -7.61
CA ILE A 281 5.27 19.86 -7.09
C ILE A 281 6.08 20.81 -7.96
N LYS A 282 6.77 20.31 -8.99
CA LYS A 282 7.68 21.12 -9.82
C LYS A 282 6.95 22.14 -10.69
N ALA A 283 5.70 21.82 -11.08
CA ALA A 283 4.87 22.70 -11.90
C ALA A 283 4.15 23.80 -11.10
N GLN A 284 4.21 23.77 -9.77
CA GLN A 284 3.46 24.70 -8.92
C GLN A 284 4.28 25.96 -8.61
N LYS A 285 3.81 27.12 -9.07
CA LYS A 285 4.47 28.42 -8.85
C LYS A 285 4.41 28.88 -7.39
N ASP A 286 3.38 28.45 -6.65
CA ASP A 286 3.07 28.87 -5.29
C ASP A 286 3.17 27.69 -4.30
N LEU A 287 4.18 26.85 -4.49
CA LEU A 287 4.34 25.59 -3.71
C LEU A 287 4.41 25.85 -2.21
N ASP A 288 5.19 26.83 -1.78
CA ASP A 288 5.36 27.14 -0.35
C ASP A 288 4.03 27.57 0.29
N ASP A 289 3.23 28.40 -0.41
CA ASP A 289 1.89 28.78 0.04
C ASP A 289 0.95 27.56 0.15
N ILE A 290 1.01 26.65 -0.82
CA ILE A 290 0.21 25.41 -0.80
C ILE A 290 0.60 24.55 0.41
N ILE A 291 1.90 24.34 0.65
CA ILE A 291 2.40 23.55 1.77
C ILE A 291 1.97 24.19 3.09
N ASP A 292 2.16 25.50 3.26
CA ASP A 292 1.81 26.23 4.48
C ASP A 292 0.29 26.16 4.76
N ARG A 293 -0.54 26.27 3.72
CA ARG A 293 -2.00 26.12 3.83
C ARG A 293 -2.41 24.70 4.20
N ILE A 294 -1.78 23.66 3.62
CA ILE A 294 -2.04 22.28 3.97
C ILE A 294 -1.62 22.05 5.44
N GLN A 295 -0.43 22.51 5.83
CA GLN A 295 0.04 22.37 7.21
C GLN A 295 -0.92 23.01 8.20
N ALA A 296 -1.36 24.26 7.94
CA ALA A 296 -2.31 24.95 8.81
C ALA A 296 -3.62 24.18 8.98
N GLN A 297 -4.17 23.63 7.89
CA GLN A 297 -5.40 22.83 7.94
C GLN A 297 -5.21 21.49 8.66
N VAL A 298 -4.06 20.83 8.48
CA VAL A 298 -3.72 19.59 9.20
C VAL A 298 -3.54 19.87 10.69
N ASP A 299 -2.93 21.00 11.07
CA ASP A 299 -2.78 21.39 12.47
C ASP A 299 -4.15 21.63 13.15
N GLU A 300 -5.11 22.20 12.43
CA GLU A 300 -6.49 22.32 12.93
C GLU A 300 -7.16 20.94 13.05
N ALA A 301 -6.91 20.03 12.11
CA ALA A 301 -7.45 18.67 12.17
C ALA A 301 -6.89 17.90 13.37
N VAL A 302 -5.59 18.01 13.67
CA VAL A 302 -4.93 17.36 14.82
C VAL A 302 -5.55 17.78 16.15
N LYS A 303 -6.04 19.00 16.28
CA LYS A 303 -6.75 19.46 17.51
C LYS A 303 -8.07 18.72 17.77
N LEU A 304 -8.58 17.97 16.77
CA LEU A 304 -9.81 17.18 16.89
C LEU A 304 -9.56 15.75 17.39
N GLU A 305 -8.30 15.35 17.61
CA GLU A 305 -7.98 14.04 18.19
C GLU A 305 -8.62 13.85 19.56
N THR A 306 -9.00 12.61 19.83
CA THR A 306 -9.57 12.16 21.11
C THR A 306 -8.94 10.83 21.50
N ASP A 307 -9.38 10.22 22.60
CA ASP A 307 -8.93 8.87 22.98
C ASP A 307 -9.33 7.80 21.93
N THR A 308 -10.38 8.06 21.14
CA THR A 308 -10.95 7.13 20.16
C THR A 308 -10.84 7.59 18.72
N PHE A 309 -10.22 8.74 18.43
CA PHE A 309 -10.06 9.29 17.07
C PHE A 309 -8.66 9.86 16.87
N ARG A 310 -7.99 9.45 15.81
CA ARG A 310 -6.63 9.89 15.45
C ARG A 310 -6.57 10.56 14.07
N VAL A 311 -5.58 11.43 13.90
CA VAL A 311 -5.27 12.11 12.64
C VAL A 311 -3.90 11.66 12.15
N HIS A 312 -3.90 10.89 11.05
CA HIS A 312 -2.67 10.36 10.47
C HIS A 312 -2.20 11.17 9.26
N ARG A 313 -0.91 11.39 9.19
CA ARG A 313 -0.21 11.92 8.01
C ARG A 313 0.59 10.80 7.38
N SER A 314 0.34 10.49 6.10
CA SER A 314 1.14 9.49 5.38
C SER A 314 2.61 9.94 5.29
N THR A 315 3.53 9.00 5.08
CA THR A 315 4.94 9.30 4.84
C THR A 315 5.11 10.29 3.68
N GLY A 316 4.37 10.11 2.58
CA GLY A 316 4.39 11.06 1.46
C GLY A 316 3.95 12.47 1.83
N LEU A 317 2.91 12.61 2.69
CA LEU A 317 2.49 13.94 3.17
C LEU A 317 3.54 14.55 4.11
N LYS A 318 4.11 13.77 5.02
CA LYS A 318 5.21 14.24 5.89
C LYS A 318 6.40 14.71 5.06
N ALA A 319 6.80 13.93 4.04
CA ALA A 319 7.87 14.31 3.11
C ALA A 319 7.56 15.60 2.34
N MET A 320 6.30 15.79 1.92
CA MET A 320 5.87 17.02 1.24
C MET A 320 5.94 18.23 2.17
N LEU A 321 5.36 18.13 3.37
CA LEU A 321 5.36 19.21 4.36
C LEU A 321 6.76 19.55 4.83
N GLY A 322 7.63 18.53 5.01
CA GLY A 322 9.05 18.70 5.35
C GLY A 322 9.95 19.07 4.17
N ARG A 323 9.44 19.25 2.95
CA ARG A 323 10.21 19.52 1.72
C ARG A 323 11.27 18.46 1.39
N GLN A 324 11.00 17.20 1.79
CA GLN A 324 11.91 16.05 1.65
C GLN A 324 11.44 15.04 0.57
N ILE A 325 10.55 15.41 -0.35
CA ILE A 325 9.98 14.50 -1.36
C ILE A 325 11.06 13.78 -2.17
N GLN A 326 12.18 14.46 -2.45
CA GLN A 326 13.28 13.89 -3.23
C GLN A 326 13.91 12.66 -2.55
N THR A 327 13.79 12.53 -1.24
CA THR A 327 14.29 11.38 -0.48
C THR A 327 13.51 10.11 -0.89
N LEU A 328 12.20 10.22 -1.13
CA LEU A 328 11.35 9.09 -1.54
C LEU A 328 11.65 8.58 -2.96
N ALA A 329 12.30 9.38 -3.80
CA ALA A 329 12.64 9.01 -5.18
C ALA A 329 14.02 8.35 -5.34
N LYS A 330 14.91 8.44 -4.32
CA LYS A 330 16.25 7.85 -4.37
C LYS A 330 16.20 6.36 -4.00
N GLN A 331 16.05 5.48 -4.97
CA GLN A 331 15.95 4.03 -4.75
C GLN A 331 17.35 3.37 -4.78
N PRO A 332 17.56 2.26 -4.03
CA PRO A 332 18.66 1.35 -4.33
C PRO A 332 18.47 0.73 -5.72
N ARG A 333 19.52 0.11 -6.27
CA ARG A 333 19.43 -0.51 -7.60
C ARG A 333 18.33 -1.58 -7.67
N GLN A 334 18.22 -2.42 -6.63
CA GLN A 334 17.20 -3.47 -6.56
C GLN A 334 16.00 -3.01 -5.73
N CYS A 335 14.80 -3.30 -6.22
CA CYS A 335 13.59 -3.19 -5.42
C CYS A 335 13.31 -4.53 -4.75
N HIS A 336 13.56 -4.63 -3.45
CA HIS A 336 13.38 -5.88 -2.68
C HIS A 336 11.92 -6.17 -2.38
N MET A 337 11.11 -5.12 -2.25
CA MET A 337 9.70 -5.25 -1.90
C MET A 337 8.87 -5.98 -2.96
N GLN A 338 9.34 -6.11 -4.20
CA GLN A 338 8.73 -6.96 -5.23
C GLN A 338 8.59 -8.43 -4.81
N PHE A 339 9.42 -8.89 -3.87
CA PHE A 339 9.34 -10.23 -3.32
C PHE A 339 8.28 -10.33 -2.20
N PHE A 340 8.15 -9.28 -1.38
CA PHE A 340 7.32 -9.30 -0.16
C PHE A 340 5.91 -8.77 -0.36
N HIS A 341 5.69 -7.95 -1.38
CA HIS A 341 4.38 -7.35 -1.68
C HIS A 341 4.11 -7.33 -3.19
N GLN A 342 2.94 -7.79 -3.59
CA GLN A 342 2.54 -7.91 -4.99
C GLN A 342 1.08 -7.46 -5.18
N VAL A 343 0.63 -7.31 -6.44
CA VAL A 343 -0.75 -6.96 -6.78
C VAL A 343 -1.36 -8.07 -7.62
N LEU A 344 -2.41 -8.69 -7.11
CA LEU A 344 -3.23 -9.66 -7.85
C LEU A 344 -4.52 -8.98 -8.34
N SER A 345 -4.72 -8.97 -9.65
CA SER A 345 -5.87 -8.34 -10.29
C SER A 345 -6.50 -9.24 -11.35
N PRO A 346 -7.71 -8.96 -11.84
CA PRO A 346 -8.30 -9.69 -12.98
C PRO A 346 -7.47 -9.60 -14.25
N LEU A 347 -6.53 -8.67 -14.34
CA LEU A 347 -5.64 -8.43 -15.49
C LEU A 347 -4.31 -9.19 -15.39
N GLY A 348 -3.94 -9.63 -14.19
CA GLY A 348 -2.71 -10.37 -13.93
C GLY A 348 -2.16 -10.17 -12.53
N LEU A 349 -0.99 -10.75 -12.31
CA LEU A 349 -0.15 -10.55 -11.13
C LEU A 349 0.97 -9.58 -11.47
N TYR A 350 1.21 -8.60 -10.61
CA TYR A 350 2.20 -7.52 -10.82
C TYR A 350 3.09 -7.33 -9.60
N ASN A 351 4.30 -6.87 -9.85
CA ASN A 351 5.35 -6.70 -8.85
C ASN A 351 5.12 -5.54 -7.87
N CYS A 352 4.30 -4.56 -8.26
CA CYS A 352 4.14 -3.31 -7.50
C CYS A 352 2.81 -2.62 -7.87
N PRO A 353 2.16 -1.91 -6.94
CA PRO A 353 0.99 -1.08 -7.24
C PRO A 353 1.24 -0.03 -8.34
N VAL A 354 2.45 0.57 -8.39
CA VAL A 354 2.84 1.57 -9.40
C VAL A 354 2.89 0.96 -10.80
N TYR A 355 3.32 -0.30 -10.91
CA TYR A 355 3.43 -1.02 -12.20
C TYR A 355 2.25 -1.94 -12.49
N ARG A 356 1.15 -1.79 -11.77
CA ARG A 356 -0.12 -2.46 -12.08
C ARG A 356 -0.49 -2.20 -13.55
N ASN A 357 -0.83 -3.28 -14.27
CA ASN A 357 -1.19 -3.27 -15.69
C ASN A 357 -0.07 -2.87 -16.67
N GLN A 358 1.16 -2.69 -16.19
CA GLN A 358 2.31 -2.45 -17.06
C GLN A 358 3.01 -3.77 -17.42
N PRO A 359 3.33 -4.00 -18.71
CA PRO A 359 3.93 -5.26 -19.15
C PRO A 359 5.22 -5.62 -18.42
N HIS A 360 6.09 -4.64 -18.16
CA HIS A 360 7.39 -4.87 -17.52
C HIS A 360 7.31 -5.11 -16.01
N GLY A 361 6.17 -4.83 -15.36
CA GLY A 361 5.90 -5.21 -13.96
C GLY A 361 5.12 -6.52 -13.82
N LYS A 362 4.76 -7.16 -14.95
CA LYS A 362 3.90 -8.33 -14.94
C LYS A 362 4.66 -9.60 -14.54
N LEU A 363 4.19 -10.28 -13.50
CA LEU A 363 4.72 -11.54 -12.99
C LEU A 363 3.99 -12.75 -13.56
N GLY A 364 2.72 -12.61 -13.92
CA GLY A 364 1.90 -13.68 -14.44
C GLY A 364 0.50 -13.23 -14.85
N ASP A 365 -0.32 -14.16 -15.30
CA ASP A 365 -1.73 -13.90 -15.52
C ASP A 365 -2.53 -13.92 -14.22
N LYS A 366 -3.83 -13.73 -14.28
CA LYS A 366 -4.72 -13.73 -13.10
C LYS A 366 -4.81 -15.07 -12.37
N ASN A 367 -4.29 -16.15 -12.95
CA ASN A 367 -4.24 -17.49 -12.37
C ASN A 367 -2.80 -17.90 -11.99
N ALA A 368 -1.89 -16.95 -11.90
CA ALA A 368 -0.46 -17.17 -11.69
C ALA A 368 -0.10 -18.01 -10.44
N ASN A 369 -1.03 -18.11 -9.47
CA ASN A 369 -0.86 -18.89 -8.25
C ASN A 369 -1.99 -19.92 -8.05
N ALA A 370 -2.73 -20.30 -9.11
CA ALA A 370 -3.90 -21.16 -8.98
C ALA A 370 -3.56 -22.64 -8.71
N ASP A 371 -2.34 -23.06 -9.00
CA ASP A 371 -1.78 -24.39 -8.70
C ASP A 371 -0.26 -24.31 -8.51
N GLU A 372 0.35 -25.40 -8.05
CA GLU A 372 1.79 -25.49 -7.75
C GLU A 372 2.68 -25.17 -8.96
N LEU A 373 2.30 -25.63 -10.16
CA LEU A 373 3.09 -25.37 -11.37
C LEU A 373 3.08 -23.89 -11.75
N ALA A 374 1.92 -23.25 -11.68
CA ALA A 374 1.78 -21.83 -11.95
C ALA A 374 2.51 -20.98 -10.89
N TYR A 375 2.42 -21.39 -9.62
CA TYR A 375 3.12 -20.75 -8.52
C TYR A 375 4.64 -20.81 -8.68
N ASP A 376 5.20 -21.98 -8.99
CA ASP A 376 6.65 -22.16 -9.22
C ASP A 376 7.15 -21.34 -10.41
N ALA A 377 6.38 -21.29 -11.50
CA ALA A 377 6.70 -20.45 -12.66
C ALA A 377 6.70 -18.96 -12.27
N THR A 378 5.71 -18.51 -11.52
CA THR A 378 5.58 -17.13 -11.03
C THR A 378 6.74 -16.75 -10.10
N ARG A 379 7.14 -17.65 -9.19
CA ARG A 379 8.29 -17.47 -8.29
C ARG A 379 9.58 -17.26 -9.09
N GLY A 380 9.80 -18.04 -10.17
CA GLY A 380 10.92 -17.86 -11.08
C GLY A 380 10.90 -16.46 -11.75
N VAL A 381 9.74 -16.04 -12.28
CA VAL A 381 9.58 -14.70 -12.90
C VAL A 381 9.83 -13.59 -11.87
N THR A 382 9.34 -13.73 -10.64
CA THR A 382 9.59 -12.77 -9.56
C THR A 382 11.07 -12.64 -9.27
N ALA A 383 11.80 -13.76 -9.17
CA ALA A 383 13.24 -13.76 -8.93
C ALA A 383 14.02 -13.09 -10.07
N ASP A 384 13.66 -13.39 -11.32
CA ASP A 384 14.24 -12.75 -12.50
C ASP A 384 13.98 -11.24 -12.50
N LEU A 385 12.78 -10.82 -12.16
CA LEU A 385 12.44 -9.40 -12.11
C LEU A 385 13.22 -8.69 -11.00
N VAL A 386 13.29 -9.23 -9.78
CA VAL A 386 14.09 -8.65 -8.68
C VAL A 386 15.54 -8.47 -9.10
N ARG A 387 16.12 -9.41 -9.85
CA ARG A 387 17.51 -9.34 -10.34
C ARG A 387 17.72 -8.28 -11.43
N ASN A 388 16.78 -8.16 -12.35
CA ASN A 388 16.95 -7.39 -13.58
C ASN A 388 16.32 -5.99 -13.51
N PHE A 389 15.31 -5.78 -12.66
CA PHE A 389 14.64 -4.49 -12.50
C PHE A 389 15.59 -3.49 -11.81
N ASN A 390 15.89 -2.41 -12.52
CA ASN A 390 16.75 -1.34 -12.00
C ASN A 390 15.90 -0.19 -11.43
N ALA A 391 15.66 -0.22 -10.14
CA ALA A 391 14.81 0.79 -9.49
C ALA A 391 15.39 2.21 -9.54
N THR A 392 16.71 2.39 -9.74
CA THR A 392 17.29 3.75 -9.90
C THR A 392 16.85 4.44 -11.18
N THR A 393 16.50 3.66 -12.23
CA THR A 393 16.03 4.16 -13.52
C THR A 393 14.54 3.99 -13.70
N GLU A 394 14.01 2.81 -13.35
CA GLU A 394 12.57 2.51 -13.48
C GLU A 394 11.70 3.34 -12.54
N CYS A 395 12.20 3.65 -11.34
CA CYS A 395 11.50 4.40 -10.31
C CYS A 395 12.09 5.80 -10.07
N GLU A 396 12.86 6.36 -11.01
CA GLU A 396 13.57 7.64 -10.85
C GLU A 396 12.68 8.79 -10.35
N LYS A 397 11.41 8.79 -10.75
CA LYS A 397 10.44 9.83 -10.39
C LYS A 397 9.43 9.37 -9.33
N VAL A 398 9.40 8.07 -9.02
CA VAL A 398 8.39 7.51 -8.11
C VAL A 398 8.67 7.94 -6.68
N THR A 399 7.69 8.56 -6.03
CA THR A 399 7.74 8.87 -4.59
C THR A 399 7.33 7.64 -3.77
N CYS A 400 8.24 6.68 -3.67
CA CYS A 400 7.96 5.31 -3.24
C CYS A 400 7.79 5.19 -1.72
N LEU A 401 6.72 4.57 -1.27
CA LEU A 401 6.49 4.24 0.14
C LEU A 401 7.51 3.23 0.69
N TYR A 402 8.03 2.36 -0.19
CA TYR A 402 8.98 1.31 0.17
C TYR A 402 10.44 1.76 0.10
N ASN A 403 10.71 3.05 -0.09
CA ASN A 403 12.06 3.56 -0.23
C ASN A 403 12.94 3.15 0.97
N ASP A 404 12.51 3.48 2.18
CA ASP A 404 13.27 3.23 3.41
C ASP A 404 13.55 1.74 3.64
N VAL A 405 12.52 0.89 3.55
CA VAL A 405 12.67 -0.56 3.72
C VAL A 405 13.52 -1.21 2.63
N ASN A 406 13.48 -0.71 1.38
CA ASN A 406 14.37 -1.19 0.32
C ASN A 406 15.84 -0.91 0.66
N TRP A 407 16.17 0.28 1.15
CA TRP A 407 17.50 0.61 1.63
C TRP A 407 17.90 -0.19 2.86
N TRP A 408 16.97 -0.43 3.78
CA TRP A 408 17.23 -1.26 4.96
C TRP A 408 17.56 -2.70 4.57
N ILE A 409 16.81 -3.31 3.64
CA ILE A 409 17.12 -4.68 3.14
C ILE A 409 18.44 -4.68 2.37
N GLU A 410 18.74 -3.64 1.57
CA GLU A 410 20.02 -3.50 0.88
C GLU A 410 21.18 -3.55 1.87
N ARG A 411 21.12 -2.79 2.98
CA ARG A 411 22.13 -2.84 4.05
C ARG A 411 22.26 -4.21 4.70
N LEU A 412 21.17 -4.94 4.90
CA LEU A 412 21.21 -6.32 5.42
C LEU A 412 21.90 -7.29 4.45
N ILE A 413 21.79 -7.05 3.13
CA ILE A 413 22.47 -7.88 2.12
C ILE A 413 23.95 -7.54 2.08
N GLU A 414 24.33 -6.29 2.22
CA GLU A 414 25.73 -5.84 2.30
C GLU A 414 26.41 -6.26 3.60
N HIS A 415 25.64 -6.36 4.70
CA HIS A 415 26.09 -6.68 6.05
C HIS A 415 25.28 -7.85 6.66
N PRO A 416 25.37 -9.08 6.11
CA PRO A 416 24.53 -10.20 6.52
C PRO A 416 24.71 -10.64 7.98
N GLU A 417 25.82 -10.29 8.63
CA GLU A 417 26.05 -10.50 10.06
C GLU A 417 25.09 -9.69 10.95
N GLN A 418 24.44 -8.66 10.40
CA GLN A 418 23.44 -7.88 11.11
C GLN A 418 22.10 -8.62 11.14
N LEU A 419 21.81 -9.43 10.13
CA LEU A 419 20.59 -10.24 10.06
C LEU A 419 20.46 -11.16 11.30
N ASP A 420 21.56 -11.79 11.71
CA ASP A 420 21.57 -12.69 12.88
C ASP A 420 21.38 -11.94 14.21
N LYS A 421 21.60 -10.62 14.23
CA LYS A 421 21.44 -9.75 15.41
C LYS A 421 20.06 -9.10 15.48
N LEU A 422 19.27 -9.13 14.39
CA LEU A 422 17.92 -8.58 14.41
C LEU A 422 17.05 -9.36 15.39
N ALA A 423 16.49 -8.64 16.36
CA ALA A 423 15.50 -9.21 17.26
C ALA A 423 14.20 -9.50 16.49
N THR A 424 13.58 -10.64 16.78
CA THR A 424 12.20 -10.86 16.36
C THR A 424 11.30 -10.09 17.32
N ASP A 425 10.49 -9.16 16.79
CA ASP A 425 9.53 -8.45 17.62
C ASP A 425 8.37 -9.38 17.99
N THR A 426 8.33 -9.79 19.25
CA THR A 426 7.28 -10.62 19.82
C THR A 426 6.35 -9.83 20.75
N THR A 427 6.56 -8.52 20.87
CA THR A 427 5.87 -7.66 21.84
C THR A 427 4.76 -6.83 21.20
N SER A 428 4.86 -6.53 19.92
CA SER A 428 3.86 -5.81 19.13
C SER A 428 2.74 -6.74 18.66
N GLU A 429 1.53 -6.22 18.61
CA GLU A 429 0.45 -6.91 17.89
C GLU A 429 0.84 -7.06 16.42
N PRO A 430 0.63 -8.24 15.80
CA PRO A 430 1.07 -8.48 14.45
C PRO A 430 0.33 -7.57 13.45
N ASP A 431 1.08 -6.81 12.67
CA ASP A 431 0.60 -6.03 11.51
C ASP A 431 1.40 -6.44 10.28
N TYR A 432 0.81 -7.28 9.42
CA TYR A 432 1.47 -7.81 8.24
C TYR A 432 1.11 -7.07 6.95
N PHE A 433 0.39 -5.95 7.00
CA PHE A 433 0.08 -5.14 5.82
C PHE A 433 1.31 -4.37 5.34
N LEU A 434 1.89 -4.79 4.21
CA LEU A 434 3.02 -4.15 3.55
C LEU A 434 2.61 -3.20 2.43
#